data_6df845466e60d7639a5b0d295e408f2a
#
_entry.id   6df845466e60d7639a5b0d295e408f2a
#
_cell.length_a   1.000
_cell.length_b   1.000
_cell.length_c   1.000
_cell.angle_alpha   90.00
_cell.angle_beta   90.00
_cell.angle_gamma   90.00
#
_symmetry.space_group_name_H-M   'P 1'
#
loop_
_entity.id
_entity.type
_entity.pdbx_description
1 polymer ?
#
loop_
_entity_poly.entity_id
_entity_poly.type
_entity_poly.pdbx_seq_one_letter_code
_entity_poly.pdbx_strand_id
1 'polypeptide(L)'
;RDGLRQVTVDYVNRAESMMEQDQVRKMVLQLPLQHKAVLASIIANESQSRLDRQTTGDVYDTYYRICNRFELDALTQRRIGGIISELDMQGVISARVASLGRHGRTRFISTAVPFSELQPIISDDSFMSSALDLAADGHFAQPQLRLM
;
A
#
# COMPACT_ATOMS: atom_id res chain seq x y z
N ARG A 1 -23.96 -30.95 21.14
CA ARG A 1 -23.82 -31.14 19.68
C ARG A 1 -23.62 -29.83 18.95
N ASP A 2 -24.39 -28.84 19.31
CA ASP A 2 -24.23 -27.52 18.70
C ASP A 2 -22.87 -26.92 19.03
N GLY A 3 -22.34 -27.18 20.21
CA GLY A 3 -21.01 -26.73 20.59
C GLY A 3 -19.91 -27.37 19.77
N LEU A 4 -20.03 -28.66 19.46
CA LEU A 4 -19.06 -29.35 18.60
C LEU A 4 -19.09 -28.83 17.18
N ARG A 5 -20.26 -28.51 16.64
CA ARG A 5 -20.40 -27.92 15.33
C ARG A 5 -19.73 -26.56 15.27
N GLN A 6 -19.97 -25.75 16.28
CA GLN A 6 -19.42 -24.41 16.34
C GLN A 6 -17.91 -24.43 16.43
N VAL A 7 -17.34 -25.33 17.22
CA VAL A 7 -15.89 -25.48 17.32
C VAL A 7 -15.28 -25.88 15.97
N THR A 8 -15.95 -26.77 15.23
CA THR A 8 -15.47 -27.19 13.90
C THR A 8 -15.50 -26.04 12.91
N VAL A 9 -16.56 -25.22 12.91
CA VAL A 9 -16.68 -24.07 12.01
C VAL A 9 -15.58 -23.04 12.34
N ASP A 10 -15.35 -22.76 13.62
CA ASP A 10 -14.31 -21.82 14.04
C ASP A 10 -12.93 -22.30 13.60
N TYR A 11 -12.68 -23.60 13.69
CA TYR A 11 -11.39 -24.16 13.25
C TYR A 11 -11.19 -23.97 11.74
N VAL A 12 -12.21 -24.24 10.94
CA VAL A 12 -12.15 -24.06 9.48
C VAL A 12 -11.93 -22.59 9.14
N ASN A 13 -12.63 -21.69 9.79
CA ASN A 13 -12.48 -20.26 9.54
C ASN A 13 -11.08 -19.76 9.87
N ARG A 14 -10.48 -20.26 10.95
CA ARG A 14 -9.09 -19.91 11.31
C ARG A 14 -8.10 -20.43 10.26
N ALA A 15 -8.31 -21.65 9.80
CA ALA A 15 -7.43 -22.23 8.78
C ALA A 15 -7.51 -21.45 7.47
N GLU A 16 -8.70 -21.05 7.06
CA GLU A 16 -8.88 -20.22 5.86
C GLU A 16 -8.22 -18.86 6.00
N SER A 17 -8.38 -18.22 7.17
CA SER A 17 -7.77 -16.93 7.46
C SER A 17 -6.23 -17.01 7.39
N MET A 18 -5.65 -18.05 7.96
CA MET A 18 -4.20 -18.25 7.94
C MET A 18 -3.70 -18.48 6.52
N MET A 19 -4.43 -19.23 5.71
CA MET A 19 -4.06 -19.45 4.30
C MET A 19 -4.10 -18.14 3.51
N GLU A 20 -5.10 -17.31 3.75
CA GLU A 20 -5.20 -16.01 3.09
C GLU A 20 -4.05 -15.10 3.49
N GLN A 21 -3.69 -15.06 4.77
CA GLN A 21 -2.57 -14.27 5.26
C GLN A 21 -1.25 -14.75 4.65
N ASP A 22 -1.06 -16.05 4.55
CA ASP A 22 0.14 -16.63 3.93
C ASP A 22 0.23 -16.26 2.46
N GLN A 23 -0.91 -16.24 1.76
CA GLN A 23 -0.95 -15.85 0.36
C GLN A 23 -0.60 -14.38 0.17
N VAL A 24 -1.14 -13.51 1.03
CA VAL A 24 -0.82 -12.08 0.98
C VAL A 24 0.67 -11.87 1.25
N ARG A 25 1.21 -12.54 2.25
CA ARG A 25 2.63 -12.46 2.59
C ARG A 25 3.50 -12.86 1.40
N LYS A 26 3.21 -13.99 0.82
CA LYS A 26 3.97 -14.52 -0.31
C LYS A 26 3.92 -13.56 -1.50
N MET A 27 2.72 -13.05 -1.77
CA MET A 27 2.52 -12.12 -2.87
C MET A 27 3.31 -10.83 -2.67
N VAL A 28 3.21 -10.22 -1.48
CA VAL A 28 3.87 -8.94 -1.20
C VAL A 28 5.39 -9.10 -1.24
N LEU A 29 5.92 -10.16 -0.63
CA LEU A 29 7.37 -10.37 -0.62
C LEU A 29 7.94 -10.64 -2.01
N GLN A 30 7.14 -11.15 -2.93
CA GLN A 30 7.57 -11.44 -4.29
C GLN A 30 7.31 -10.31 -5.29
N LEU A 31 6.73 -9.20 -4.86
CA LEU A 31 6.49 -8.08 -5.75
C LEU A 31 7.80 -7.55 -6.35
N PRO A 32 7.80 -7.12 -7.61
CA PRO A 32 8.93 -6.39 -8.17
C PRO A 32 9.24 -5.14 -7.35
N LEU A 33 10.47 -4.67 -7.41
CA LEU A 33 10.92 -3.54 -6.60
C LEU A 33 10.07 -2.28 -6.79
N GLN A 34 9.70 -1.97 -8.04
CA GLN A 34 8.86 -0.81 -8.32
C GLN A 34 7.48 -0.94 -7.70
N HIS A 35 6.91 -2.13 -7.71
CA HIS A 35 5.62 -2.40 -7.06
C HIS A 35 5.73 -2.23 -5.54
N LYS A 36 6.84 -2.69 -4.95
CA LYS A 36 7.09 -2.49 -3.52
C LYS A 36 7.19 -1.02 -3.17
N ALA A 37 7.85 -0.24 -4.02
CA ALA A 37 7.97 1.20 -3.80
C ALA A 37 6.61 1.89 -3.83
N VAL A 38 5.74 1.50 -4.76
CA VAL A 38 4.39 2.04 -4.85
C VAL A 38 3.56 1.64 -3.62
N LEU A 39 3.61 0.37 -3.24
CA LEU A 39 2.87 -0.09 -2.06
C LEU A 39 3.36 0.61 -0.79
N ALA A 40 4.67 0.74 -0.61
CA ALA A 40 5.23 1.48 0.53
C ALA A 40 4.75 2.93 0.55
N SER A 41 4.64 3.56 -0.61
CA SER A 41 4.14 4.93 -0.73
C SER A 41 2.70 5.05 -0.26
N ILE A 42 1.87 4.10 -0.67
CA ILE A 42 0.45 4.08 -0.28
C ILE A 42 0.32 3.92 1.24
N ILE A 43 1.07 3.00 1.81
CA ILE A 43 1.05 2.74 3.26
C ILE A 43 1.57 3.96 4.03
N ALA A 44 2.66 4.56 3.56
CA ALA A 44 3.23 5.74 4.20
C ALA A 44 2.25 6.91 4.21
N ASN A 45 1.57 7.14 3.10
CA ASN A 45 0.58 8.20 3.00
C ASN A 45 -0.59 7.98 3.96
N GLU A 46 -1.06 6.75 4.06
CA GLU A 46 -2.14 6.44 5.00
C GLU A 46 -1.72 6.65 6.44
N SER A 47 -0.48 6.31 6.77
CA SER A 47 0.02 6.41 8.14
C SER A 47 0.26 7.85 8.58
N GLN A 48 0.63 8.72 7.65
CA GLN A 48 1.06 10.07 7.98
C GLN A 48 0.13 11.16 7.49
N SER A 49 -0.72 10.85 6.53
CA SER A 49 -1.60 11.84 5.95
C SER A 49 -2.77 12.13 6.87
N ARG A 50 -3.11 13.39 7.00
CA ARG A 50 -4.35 13.82 7.62
C ARG A 50 -5.51 13.78 6.65
N LEU A 51 -5.22 13.46 5.39
CA LEU A 51 -6.24 13.35 4.36
C LEU A 51 -6.90 11.98 4.48
N ASP A 52 -8.22 11.97 4.43
CA ASP A 52 -8.99 10.73 4.45
C ASP A 52 -8.79 9.91 3.18
N ARG A 53 -8.30 10.55 2.12
CA ARG A 53 -8.18 9.94 0.81
C ARG A 53 -6.90 10.37 0.13
N GLN A 54 -6.26 9.45 -0.56
CA GLN A 54 -5.11 9.77 -1.39
C GLN A 54 -5.42 9.48 -2.85
N THR A 55 -4.88 10.32 -3.72
CA THR A 55 -5.03 10.17 -5.17
C THR A 55 -3.81 9.52 -5.77
N THR A 56 -3.87 9.19 -7.06
CA THR A 56 -2.71 8.69 -7.80
C THR A 56 -1.55 9.71 -7.73
N GLY A 57 -1.85 11.00 -7.82
CA GLY A 57 -0.84 12.04 -7.70
C GLY A 57 -0.16 12.05 -6.36
N ASP A 58 -0.93 11.89 -5.28
CA ASP A 58 -0.38 11.81 -3.92
C ASP A 58 0.56 10.62 -3.77
N VAL A 59 0.18 9.47 -4.31
CA VAL A 59 1.01 8.28 -4.30
C VAL A 59 2.29 8.52 -5.10
N TYR A 60 2.17 9.14 -6.27
CA TYR A 60 3.32 9.40 -7.12
C TYR A 60 4.34 10.32 -6.45
N ASP A 61 3.88 11.35 -5.76
CA ASP A 61 4.77 12.28 -5.06
C ASP A 61 5.62 11.56 -4.02
N THR A 62 5.01 10.72 -3.21
CA THR A 62 5.74 9.95 -2.20
C THR A 62 6.64 8.92 -2.84
N TYR A 63 6.15 8.22 -3.87
CA TYR A 63 6.94 7.26 -4.63
C TYR A 63 8.19 7.90 -5.21
N TYR A 64 8.06 9.09 -5.80
CA TYR A 64 9.18 9.79 -6.40
C TYR A 64 10.26 10.10 -5.36
N ARG A 65 9.84 10.50 -4.15
CA ARG A 65 10.78 10.78 -3.05
C ARG A 65 11.48 9.51 -2.58
N ILE A 66 10.76 8.40 -2.50
CA ILE A 66 11.36 7.12 -2.16
C ILE A 66 12.40 6.74 -3.20
N CYS A 67 12.07 6.86 -4.48
CA CYS A 67 13.01 6.55 -5.56
C CYS A 67 14.28 7.40 -5.46
N ASN A 68 14.14 8.69 -5.19
CA ASN A 68 15.31 9.57 -5.04
C ASN A 68 16.19 9.16 -3.87
N ARG A 69 15.59 8.77 -2.76
CA ARG A 69 16.36 8.38 -1.57
C ARG A 69 17.08 7.05 -1.74
N PHE A 70 16.53 6.15 -2.51
CA PHE A 70 17.10 4.82 -2.72
C PHE A 70 17.81 4.71 -4.07
N GLU A 71 17.99 5.82 -4.76
CA GLU A 71 18.67 5.87 -6.06
C GLU A 71 18.04 4.92 -7.08
N LEU A 72 16.70 4.87 -7.07
CA LEU A 72 15.94 4.11 -8.06
C LEU A 72 15.50 5.03 -9.19
N ASP A 73 15.49 4.50 -10.40
CA ASP A 73 14.94 5.21 -11.55
C ASP A 73 13.42 5.26 -11.45
N ALA A 74 12.89 6.47 -11.23
CA ALA A 74 11.46 6.64 -11.09
C ALA A 74 10.74 6.44 -12.42
N LEU A 75 9.71 5.64 -12.41
CA LEU A 75 8.82 5.47 -13.56
C LEU A 75 7.90 6.68 -13.69
N THR A 76 7.26 6.82 -14.83
CA THR A 76 6.29 7.90 -15.04
C THR A 76 5.03 7.70 -14.22
N GLN A 77 4.29 8.77 -13.99
CA GLN A 77 3.02 8.67 -13.27
C GLN A 77 2.04 7.73 -13.98
N ARG A 78 2.06 7.73 -15.31
CA ARG A 78 1.24 6.82 -16.10
C ARG A 78 1.56 5.35 -15.79
N ARG A 79 2.85 5.02 -15.72
CA ARG A 79 3.29 3.66 -15.39
C ARG A 79 2.89 3.28 -13.97
N ILE A 80 2.99 4.22 -13.05
CA ILE A 80 2.58 4.00 -11.66
C ILE A 80 1.08 3.73 -11.59
N GLY A 81 0.27 4.42 -12.41
CA GLY A 81 -1.16 4.13 -12.52
C GLY A 81 -1.43 2.67 -12.88
N GLY A 82 -0.62 2.12 -13.79
CA GLY A 82 -0.71 0.69 -14.16
C GLY A 82 -0.36 -0.23 -13.01
N ILE A 83 0.69 0.10 -12.25
CA ILE A 83 1.09 -0.68 -11.07
C ILE A 83 -0.01 -0.65 -10.02
N ILE A 84 -0.62 0.50 -9.79
CA ILE A 84 -1.75 0.63 -8.86
C ILE A 84 -2.90 -0.29 -9.29
N SER A 85 -3.20 -0.34 -10.59
CA SER A 85 -4.23 -1.24 -11.10
C SER A 85 -3.90 -2.70 -10.84
N GLU A 86 -2.65 -3.09 -11.00
CA GLU A 86 -2.22 -4.47 -10.73
C GLU A 86 -2.35 -4.81 -9.25
N LEU A 87 -1.94 -3.91 -8.36
CA LEU A 87 -2.06 -4.12 -6.91
C LEU A 87 -3.53 -4.20 -6.48
N ASP A 88 -4.40 -3.42 -7.12
CA ASP A 88 -5.84 -3.47 -6.90
C ASP A 88 -6.40 -4.83 -7.31
N MET A 89 -6.02 -5.33 -8.49
CA MET A 89 -6.45 -6.64 -8.96
C MET A 89 -5.98 -7.76 -8.04
N GLN A 90 -4.82 -7.61 -7.45
CA GLN A 90 -4.28 -8.60 -6.50
C GLN A 90 -4.92 -8.52 -5.13
N GLY A 91 -5.74 -7.51 -4.88
CA GLY A 91 -6.46 -7.38 -3.61
C GLY A 91 -5.65 -6.80 -2.47
N VAL A 92 -4.45 -6.28 -2.73
CA VAL A 92 -3.62 -5.66 -1.69
C VAL A 92 -4.09 -4.25 -1.38
N ILE A 93 -4.53 -3.54 -2.41
CA ILE A 93 -5.05 -2.18 -2.29
C ILE A 93 -6.43 -2.10 -2.93
N SER A 94 -7.11 -0.99 -2.68
CA SER A 94 -8.36 -0.65 -3.33
C SER A 94 -8.15 0.67 -4.07
N ALA A 95 -8.45 0.69 -5.35
CA ALA A 95 -8.39 1.89 -6.17
C ALA A 95 -9.77 2.14 -6.76
N ARG A 96 -10.44 3.19 -6.29
CA ARG A 96 -11.81 3.49 -6.71
C ARG A 96 -11.87 4.80 -7.45
N VAL A 97 -12.49 4.77 -8.61
CA VAL A 97 -12.71 5.98 -9.40
C VAL A 97 -13.96 6.69 -8.89
N ALA A 98 -13.81 7.99 -8.63
CA ALA A 98 -14.94 8.84 -8.25
C ALA A 98 -15.05 9.97 -9.27
N SER A 99 -16.29 10.30 -9.63
CA SER A 99 -16.55 11.44 -10.50
C SER A 99 -16.61 12.71 -9.65
N LEU A 100 -15.86 13.73 -10.07
CA LEU A 100 -15.84 15.03 -9.42
C LEU A 100 -16.62 16.08 -10.22
N GLY A 101 -17.61 15.64 -10.98
CA GLY A 101 -18.41 16.53 -11.80
C GLY A 101 -17.57 17.21 -12.88
N ARG A 102 -17.49 18.55 -12.85
CA ARG A 102 -16.72 19.31 -13.84
C ARG A 102 -15.22 19.05 -13.81
N HIS A 103 -14.73 18.55 -12.66
CA HIS A 103 -13.30 18.28 -12.46
C HIS A 103 -12.88 16.90 -12.94
N GLY A 104 -13.79 16.14 -13.56
CA GLY A 104 -13.48 14.85 -14.14
C GLY A 104 -13.46 13.73 -13.12
N ARG A 105 -12.69 12.69 -13.42
CA ARG A 105 -12.59 11.50 -12.58
C ARG A 105 -11.27 11.48 -11.83
N THR A 106 -11.34 11.09 -10.56
CA THR A 106 -10.18 10.93 -9.73
C THR A 106 -10.20 9.54 -9.10
N ARG A 107 -9.05 8.93 -9.02
CA ARG A 107 -8.88 7.63 -8.38
C ARG A 107 -8.43 7.84 -6.94
N PHE A 108 -9.16 7.24 -6.00
CA PHE A 108 -8.81 7.23 -4.59
C PHE A 108 -8.27 5.87 -4.20
N ILE A 109 -7.16 5.86 -3.50
CA ILE A 109 -6.38 4.66 -3.25
C ILE A 109 -6.23 4.45 -1.75
N SER A 110 -6.41 3.21 -1.32
CA SER A 110 -6.22 2.81 0.08
C SER A 110 -5.74 1.37 0.12
N THR A 111 -5.15 0.97 1.24
CA THR A 111 -4.84 -0.44 1.44
C THR A 111 -6.14 -1.22 1.66
N ALA A 112 -6.22 -2.42 1.08
CA ALA A 112 -7.35 -3.33 1.28
C ALA A 112 -7.07 -4.34 2.38
N VAL A 113 -5.79 -4.51 2.74
CA VAL A 113 -5.35 -5.39 3.82
C VAL A 113 -5.04 -4.52 5.04
N PRO A 114 -5.53 -4.88 6.24
CA PRO A 114 -5.25 -4.08 7.43
C PRO A 114 -3.75 -3.94 7.70
N PHE A 115 -3.35 -2.80 8.23
CA PHE A 115 -1.94 -2.54 8.51
C PHE A 115 -1.37 -3.55 9.51
N SER A 116 -2.19 -4.02 10.45
CA SER A 116 -1.76 -5.05 11.40
C SER A 116 -1.31 -6.35 10.72
N GLU A 117 -1.88 -6.66 9.56
CA GLU A 117 -1.46 -7.82 8.76
C GLU A 117 -0.27 -7.50 7.86
N LEU A 118 -0.20 -6.27 7.35
CA LEU A 118 0.90 -5.86 6.47
C LEU A 118 2.20 -5.63 7.23
N GLN A 119 2.13 -5.14 8.47
CA GLN A 119 3.31 -4.77 9.23
C GLN A 119 4.32 -5.92 9.40
N PRO A 120 3.91 -7.12 9.80
CA PRO A 120 4.86 -8.23 9.90
C PRO A 120 5.52 -8.59 8.57
N ILE A 121 4.76 -8.47 7.48
CA ILE A 121 5.26 -8.75 6.14
C ILE A 121 6.32 -7.71 5.75
N ILE A 122 6.00 -6.43 5.98
CA ILE A 122 6.89 -5.32 5.67
C ILE A 122 8.18 -5.43 6.48
N SER A 123 8.08 -5.84 7.73
CA SER A 123 9.25 -6.00 8.60
C SER A 123 10.25 -7.01 8.05
N ASP A 124 9.78 -7.97 7.26
CA ASP A 124 10.63 -8.98 6.65
C ASP A 124 11.18 -8.56 5.29
N ASP A 125 10.79 -7.38 4.79
CA ASP A 125 11.30 -6.83 3.54
C ASP A 125 12.16 -5.61 3.85
N SER A 126 13.46 -5.71 3.60
CA SER A 126 14.41 -4.65 3.97
C SER A 126 14.13 -3.34 3.25
N PHE A 127 13.74 -3.40 1.98
CA PHE A 127 13.46 -2.19 1.22
C PHE A 127 12.21 -1.48 1.75
N MET A 128 11.10 -2.20 1.87
CA MET A 128 9.84 -1.60 2.32
C MET A 128 9.95 -1.08 3.76
N SER A 129 10.61 -1.83 4.62
CA SER A 129 10.85 -1.43 5.99
C SER A 129 11.63 -0.12 6.05
N SER A 130 12.70 -0.02 5.28
CA SER A 130 13.52 1.20 5.22
C SER A 130 12.75 2.38 4.64
N ALA A 131 11.95 2.14 3.60
CA ALA A 131 11.15 3.19 2.98
C ALA A 131 10.12 3.76 3.96
N LEU A 132 9.46 2.89 4.74
CA LEU A 132 8.49 3.35 5.73
C LEU A 132 9.16 4.05 6.91
N ASP A 133 10.33 3.61 7.33
CA ASP A 133 11.09 4.28 8.38
C ASP A 133 11.47 5.70 7.97
N LEU A 134 11.90 5.90 6.74
CA LEU A 134 12.22 7.23 6.22
C LEU A 134 10.99 8.13 6.22
N ALA A 135 9.85 7.61 5.84
CA ALA A 135 8.61 8.36 5.84
C ALA A 135 8.19 8.72 7.26
N ALA A 136 8.35 7.80 8.21
CA ALA A 136 8.01 8.04 9.62
C ALA A 136 8.91 9.09 10.26
N ASP A 137 10.16 9.20 9.81
CA ASP A 137 11.10 10.20 10.31
C ASP A 137 10.81 11.61 9.78
N GLY A 138 9.77 11.77 8.96
CA GLY A 138 9.37 13.07 8.46
C GLY A 138 10.16 13.57 7.27
N HIS A 139 10.95 12.73 6.63
CA HIS A 139 11.75 13.14 5.48
C HIS A 139 10.91 13.59 4.30
N PHE A 140 9.64 13.24 4.28
CA PHE A 140 8.71 13.61 3.21
C PHE A 140 7.65 14.60 3.66
N ALA A 141 7.76 15.12 4.89
CA ALA A 141 6.66 15.82 5.53
C ALA A 141 6.44 17.25 5.04
N GLN A 142 7.44 17.92 4.47
CA GLN A 142 7.34 19.34 4.16
C GLN A 142 7.92 19.65 2.78
N PRO A 143 7.24 19.24 1.72
CA PRO A 143 7.73 19.52 0.36
C PRO A 143 7.81 21.00 0.05
N GLN A 144 7.01 21.84 0.69
CA GLN A 144 6.99 23.27 0.46
C GLN A 144 8.32 23.94 0.82
N LEU A 145 9.03 23.41 1.80
CA LEU A 145 10.31 23.97 2.22
C LEU A 145 11.38 23.84 1.15
N ARG A 146 11.20 22.95 0.20
CA ARG A 146 12.15 22.76 -0.89
C ARG A 146 12.04 23.83 -1.97
N LEU A 147 10.90 24.49 -2.02
CA LEU A 147 10.64 25.52 -3.01
C LEU A 147 11.22 26.88 -2.60
N MET A 148 11.58 26.98 -1.35
CA MET A 148 12.21 28.17 -0.82
C MET A 148 13.70 28.02 -0.72
#